data_a3d1bac145d049afe8bdb3c37c315ddf
#
_entry.id   a3d1bac145d049afe8bdb3c37c315ddf
#
_cell.length_a   1.000
_cell.length_b   1.000
_cell.length_c   1.000
_cell.angle_alpha   90.00
_cell.angle_beta   90.00
_cell.angle_gamma   90.00
#
_symmetry.space_group_name_H-M   'P 1'
#
loop_
_entity.id
_entity.type
_entity.pdbx_description
1 polymer ?
#
loop_
_entity_poly.entity_id
_entity_poly.type
_entity_poly.pdbx_seq_one_letter_code
_entity_poly.pdbx_strand_id
1 'polypeptide(L)'
;MSGHSKWHSIKHKKAAIDAKRGKMFTKLIREISVAARQGGGDPEKNPRLRKAITEAKAVNMPADNIKRAIMKGTGQLEGASYEEVVYEGYGPGGVAIYMTALTDNKNRTVAELRHIFSRLGGRMGESGSVAWLFKRQGYIDIEKDKVDEEKLLEIALNAGAEDVKADGSNFEVITTPEKYEAVLEALKQNNIEIADSNVGYLPQTYVKLEGKQAEQCLRLVEELEDHDDVQTVSANFDIDEEEIARFSAAG
;
A
#
# COMPACT_ATOMS: atom_id res chain seq x y z
N MET A 1 5.30 -13.99 7.92
CA MET A 1 4.37 -13.39 6.96
C MET A 1 4.01 -11.97 7.31
N SER A 2 3.79 -11.12 6.31
CA SER A 2 3.24 -9.80 6.54
C SER A 2 1.73 -9.92 6.80
N GLY A 3 1.28 -9.79 8.04
CA GLY A 3 -0.16 -9.69 8.36
C GLY A 3 -0.84 -8.57 7.56
N HIS A 4 -0.04 -7.61 7.12
CA HIS A 4 -0.47 -6.51 6.27
C HIS A 4 -0.80 -6.96 4.83
N SER A 5 -0.01 -7.86 4.22
CA SER A 5 -0.34 -8.45 2.90
C SER A 5 -1.64 -9.27 2.98
N LYS A 6 -1.83 -10.07 4.06
CA LYS A 6 -3.09 -10.77 4.31
C LYS A 6 -4.27 -9.82 4.45
N TRP A 7 -4.08 -8.72 5.19
CA TRP A 7 -5.11 -7.68 5.35
C TRP A 7 -5.53 -7.11 4.01
N HIS A 8 -4.58 -6.72 3.15
CA HIS A 8 -4.87 -6.20 1.82
C HIS A 8 -5.62 -7.21 0.95
N SER A 9 -5.17 -8.47 0.87
CA SER A 9 -5.83 -9.52 0.09
C SER A 9 -7.29 -9.74 0.51
N ILE A 10 -7.56 -9.79 1.82
CA ILE A 10 -8.90 -10.01 2.35
C ILE A 10 -9.79 -8.79 2.12
N LYS A 11 -9.26 -7.59 2.34
CA LYS A 11 -9.98 -6.32 2.16
C LYS A 11 -10.37 -6.08 0.70
N HIS A 12 -9.50 -6.44 -0.26
CA HIS A 12 -9.81 -6.32 -1.70
C HIS A 12 -10.98 -7.19 -2.14
N LYS A 13 -11.18 -8.35 -1.53
CA LYS A 13 -12.32 -9.25 -1.83
C LYS A 13 -13.69 -8.67 -1.41
N LYS A 14 -13.74 -7.62 -0.56
CA LYS A 14 -14.98 -7.13 0.08
C LYS A 14 -15.34 -5.66 -0.20
N ALA A 15 -14.63 -4.94 -1.07
CA ALA A 15 -14.82 -3.50 -1.25
C ALA A 15 -16.23 -3.10 -1.72
N ALA A 16 -17.00 -2.44 -0.86
CA ALA A 16 -18.20 -1.69 -1.22
C ALA A 16 -17.83 -0.51 -2.13
N ILE A 17 -18.38 -0.49 -3.34
CA ILE A 17 -17.75 0.10 -4.53
C ILE A 17 -17.80 1.63 -4.60
N ASP A 18 -18.81 2.31 -4.03
CA ASP A 18 -19.03 3.73 -4.36
C ASP A 18 -18.42 4.75 -3.40
N ALA A 19 -18.48 4.57 -2.08
CA ALA A 19 -17.89 5.51 -1.12
C ALA A 19 -16.33 5.44 -1.14
N LYS A 20 -15.77 4.25 -1.31
CA LYS A 20 -14.33 4.04 -1.46
C LYS A 20 -13.78 4.62 -2.78
N ARG A 21 -14.59 4.70 -3.82
CA ARG A 21 -14.21 5.23 -5.13
C ARG A 21 -13.86 6.73 -5.08
N GLY A 22 -14.63 7.53 -4.34
CA GLY A 22 -14.36 8.96 -4.16
C GLY A 22 -13.02 9.21 -3.46
N LYS A 23 -12.74 8.49 -2.39
CA LYS A 23 -11.46 8.57 -1.65
C LYS A 23 -10.29 8.12 -2.52
N MET A 24 -10.45 7.03 -3.26
CA MET A 24 -9.43 6.52 -4.19
C MET A 24 -9.12 7.56 -5.29
N PHE A 25 -10.14 8.23 -5.81
CA PHE A 25 -9.93 9.31 -6.79
C PHE A 25 -9.13 10.47 -6.18
N THR A 26 -9.43 10.88 -4.96
CA THR A 26 -8.71 11.95 -4.26
C THR A 26 -7.23 11.60 -4.11
N LYS A 27 -6.91 10.39 -3.66
CA LYS A 27 -5.52 9.91 -3.52
C LYS A 27 -4.78 9.87 -4.84
N LEU A 28 -5.40 9.31 -5.88
CA LEU A 28 -4.79 9.23 -7.21
C LEU A 28 -4.60 10.60 -7.86
N ILE A 29 -5.51 11.56 -7.67
CA ILE A 29 -5.35 12.94 -8.13
C ILE A 29 -4.13 13.60 -7.49
N ARG A 30 -3.92 13.40 -6.18
CA ARG A 30 -2.74 13.91 -5.47
C ARG A 30 -1.46 13.25 -5.99
N GLU A 31 -1.46 11.92 -6.14
CA GLU A 31 -0.31 11.17 -6.66
C GLU A 31 0.06 11.63 -8.09
N ILE A 32 -0.90 11.76 -8.99
CA ILE A 32 -0.69 12.28 -10.34
C ILE A 32 -0.09 13.68 -10.30
N SER A 33 -0.62 14.57 -9.44
CA SER A 33 -0.13 15.97 -9.35
C SER A 33 1.30 16.02 -8.81
N VAL A 34 1.63 15.20 -7.81
CA VAL A 34 3.00 15.14 -7.25
C VAL A 34 3.96 14.52 -8.25
N ALA A 35 3.59 13.42 -8.89
CA ALA A 35 4.39 12.76 -9.92
C ALA A 35 4.69 13.72 -11.09
N ALA A 36 3.68 14.44 -11.57
CA ALA A 36 3.84 15.43 -12.65
C ALA A 36 4.74 16.62 -12.24
N ARG A 37 4.67 17.04 -10.96
CA ARG A 37 5.54 18.10 -10.44
C ARG A 37 7.00 17.68 -10.35
N GLN A 38 7.27 16.45 -9.91
CA GLN A 38 8.62 15.95 -9.69
C GLN A 38 9.33 15.55 -10.99
N GLY A 39 8.62 14.88 -11.91
CA GLY A 39 9.19 14.28 -13.11
C GLY A 39 8.68 14.83 -14.43
N GLY A 40 7.83 15.89 -14.41
CA GLY A 40 7.20 16.44 -15.59
C GLY A 40 5.89 15.73 -15.98
N GLY A 41 5.10 16.41 -16.85
CA GLY A 41 3.76 15.96 -17.24
C GLY A 41 3.72 14.92 -18.38
N ASP A 42 4.86 14.45 -18.85
CA ASP A 42 4.96 13.45 -19.93
C ASP A 42 5.08 12.03 -19.32
N PRO A 43 4.04 11.17 -19.42
CA PRO A 43 4.09 9.83 -18.84
C PRO A 43 5.13 8.92 -19.51
N GLU A 44 5.55 9.19 -20.75
CA GLU A 44 6.59 8.39 -21.41
C GLU A 44 7.97 8.59 -20.75
N LYS A 45 8.20 9.78 -20.18
CA LYS A 45 9.44 10.16 -19.50
C LYS A 45 9.37 10.08 -17.98
N ASN A 46 8.17 9.85 -17.43
CA ASN A 46 7.91 9.85 -15.99
C ASN A 46 7.24 8.53 -15.57
N PRO A 47 8.01 7.51 -15.15
CA PRO A 47 7.47 6.21 -14.74
C PRO A 47 6.47 6.29 -13.58
N ARG A 48 6.70 7.19 -12.58
CA ARG A 48 5.78 7.42 -11.45
C ARG A 48 4.44 7.93 -11.95
N LEU A 49 4.45 8.90 -12.87
CA LEU A 49 3.23 9.44 -13.46
C LEU A 49 2.51 8.39 -14.32
N ARG A 50 3.22 7.61 -15.10
CA ARG A 50 2.65 6.53 -15.91
C ARG A 50 1.94 5.49 -15.04
N LYS A 51 2.57 5.06 -13.94
CA LYS A 51 1.94 4.15 -12.96
C LYS A 51 0.65 4.75 -12.40
N ALA A 52 0.70 5.98 -11.87
CA ALA A 52 -0.45 6.65 -11.31
C ALA A 52 -1.61 6.82 -12.31
N ILE A 53 -1.32 7.11 -13.59
CA ILE A 53 -2.32 7.17 -14.65
C ILE A 53 -2.92 5.79 -14.94
N THR A 54 -2.13 4.74 -14.93
CA THR A 54 -2.60 3.36 -15.13
C THR A 54 -3.56 2.95 -14.02
N GLU A 55 -3.21 3.22 -12.77
CA GLU A 55 -4.08 2.96 -11.61
C GLU A 55 -5.37 3.80 -11.67
N ALA A 56 -5.29 5.07 -12.06
CA ALA A 56 -6.47 5.92 -12.23
C ALA A 56 -7.42 5.40 -13.32
N LYS A 57 -6.88 4.90 -14.44
CA LYS A 57 -7.68 4.27 -15.49
C LYS A 57 -8.32 2.96 -15.03
N ALA A 58 -7.61 2.15 -14.25
CA ALA A 58 -8.14 0.89 -13.71
C ALA A 58 -9.38 1.09 -12.82
N VAL A 59 -9.46 2.22 -12.11
CA VAL A 59 -10.65 2.60 -11.30
C VAL A 59 -11.66 3.44 -12.09
N ASN A 60 -11.53 3.53 -13.40
CA ASN A 60 -12.39 4.31 -14.29
C ASN A 60 -12.43 5.81 -13.96
N MET A 61 -11.30 6.42 -13.59
CA MET A 61 -11.23 7.87 -13.41
C MET A 61 -11.42 8.59 -14.76
N PRO A 62 -12.28 9.61 -14.85
CA PRO A 62 -12.45 10.38 -16.08
C PRO A 62 -11.13 10.99 -16.57
N ALA A 63 -10.89 10.94 -17.89
CA ALA A 63 -9.67 11.46 -18.50
C ALA A 63 -9.42 12.95 -18.19
N ASP A 64 -10.49 13.74 -18.07
CA ASP A 64 -10.40 15.17 -17.70
C ASP A 64 -9.85 15.37 -16.28
N ASN A 65 -10.17 14.50 -15.34
CA ASN A 65 -9.62 14.56 -13.98
C ASN A 65 -8.12 14.27 -13.98
N ILE A 66 -7.69 13.25 -14.74
CA ILE A 66 -6.27 12.92 -14.94
C ILE A 66 -5.53 14.11 -15.54
N LYS A 67 -6.06 14.68 -16.64
CA LYS A 67 -5.47 15.84 -17.33
C LYS A 67 -5.34 17.04 -16.38
N ARG A 68 -6.40 17.38 -15.64
CA ARG A 68 -6.38 18.48 -14.66
C ARG A 68 -5.36 18.26 -13.56
N ALA A 69 -5.21 17.04 -13.07
CA ALA A 69 -4.22 16.71 -12.05
C ALA A 69 -2.78 16.90 -12.56
N ILE A 70 -2.49 16.50 -13.82
CA ILE A 70 -1.21 16.75 -14.49
C ILE A 70 -0.96 18.25 -14.62
N MET A 71 -1.95 19.01 -15.12
CA MET A 71 -1.83 20.47 -15.30
C MET A 71 -1.59 21.20 -13.98
N LYS A 72 -2.20 20.77 -12.87
CA LYS A 72 -1.93 21.28 -11.52
C LYS A 72 -0.49 20.98 -11.09
N GLY A 73 -0.04 19.74 -11.30
CA GLY A 73 1.32 19.33 -10.96
C GLY A 73 2.39 20.10 -11.72
N THR A 74 2.16 20.39 -13.00
CA THR A 74 3.09 21.13 -13.87
C THR A 74 2.96 22.66 -13.74
N GLY A 75 2.07 23.17 -12.87
CA GLY A 75 1.86 24.62 -12.68
C GLY A 75 1.05 25.32 -13.77
N GLN A 76 0.43 24.57 -14.68
CA GLN A 76 -0.43 25.12 -15.75
C GLN A 76 -1.84 25.48 -15.23
N LEU A 77 -2.23 24.96 -14.09
CA LEU A 77 -3.46 25.32 -13.38
C LEU A 77 -3.13 25.61 -11.93
N GLU A 78 -3.79 26.62 -11.35
CA GLU A 78 -3.74 26.88 -9.91
C GLU A 78 -4.35 25.72 -9.13
N GLY A 79 -3.75 25.41 -7.98
CA GLY A 79 -4.22 24.35 -7.10
C GLY A 79 -3.32 24.14 -5.89
N ALA A 80 -3.74 23.27 -4.98
CA ALA A 80 -2.97 22.91 -3.82
C ALA A 80 -1.63 22.27 -4.24
N SER A 81 -0.56 22.67 -3.57
CA SER A 81 0.76 22.05 -3.70
C SER A 81 0.89 20.97 -2.61
N TYR A 82 0.88 19.72 -3.01
CA TYR A 82 1.05 18.61 -2.08
C TYR A 82 2.53 18.31 -1.83
N GLU A 83 2.87 18.06 -0.58
CA GLU A 83 4.17 17.58 -0.16
C GLU A 83 4.08 16.13 0.28
N GLU A 84 5.11 15.35 -0.04
CA GLU A 84 5.26 13.99 0.44
C GLU A 84 5.85 14.00 1.85
N VAL A 85 5.16 13.36 2.79
CA VAL A 85 5.54 13.33 4.21
C VAL A 85 5.43 11.88 4.70
N VAL A 86 6.39 11.48 5.52
CA VAL A 86 6.36 10.22 6.25
C VAL A 86 5.89 10.47 7.67
N TYR A 87 4.95 9.64 8.12
CA TYR A 87 4.51 9.59 9.52
C TYR A 87 4.75 8.20 10.10
N GLU A 88 5.11 8.16 11.35
CA GLU A 88 5.46 6.96 12.08
C GLU A 88 4.65 6.86 13.37
N GLY A 89 4.39 5.65 13.84
CA GLY A 89 3.64 5.46 15.08
C GLY A 89 3.66 4.03 15.57
N TYR A 90 3.00 3.84 16.70
CA TYR A 90 2.84 2.55 17.34
C TYR A 90 1.35 2.29 17.56
N GLY A 91 0.88 1.13 17.11
CA GLY A 91 -0.46 0.64 17.34
C GLY A 91 -0.57 -0.21 18.61
N PRO A 92 -1.76 -0.78 18.87
CA PRO A 92 -1.98 -1.75 19.94
C PRO A 92 -0.95 -2.88 19.91
N GLY A 93 -0.54 -3.35 21.11
CA GLY A 93 0.48 -4.39 21.22
C GLY A 93 1.91 -3.98 20.85
N GLY A 94 2.14 -2.69 20.55
CA GLY A 94 3.45 -2.19 20.13
C GLY A 94 3.75 -2.38 18.64
N VAL A 95 2.73 -2.65 17.84
CA VAL A 95 2.85 -2.73 16.37
C VAL A 95 3.43 -1.45 15.81
N ALA A 96 4.51 -1.56 15.05
CA ALA A 96 5.08 -0.45 14.32
C ALA A 96 4.22 -0.11 13.09
N ILE A 97 3.95 1.18 12.87
CA ILE A 97 3.18 1.68 11.74
C ILE A 97 3.98 2.76 11.03
N TYR A 98 4.21 2.55 9.74
CA TYR A 98 4.90 3.45 8.83
C TYR A 98 3.94 3.91 7.73
N MET A 99 3.81 5.22 7.52
CA MET A 99 2.84 5.78 6.58
C MET A 99 3.49 6.79 5.66
N THR A 100 3.09 6.78 4.39
CA THR A 100 3.37 7.88 3.47
C THR A 100 2.10 8.69 3.24
N ALA A 101 2.22 10.00 3.18
CA ALA A 101 1.10 10.90 2.96
C ALA A 101 1.45 11.98 1.93
N LEU A 102 0.43 12.43 1.19
CA LEU A 102 0.49 13.59 0.31
C LEU A 102 -0.46 14.66 0.85
N THR A 103 0.10 15.71 1.41
CA THR A 103 -0.68 16.75 2.09
C THR A 103 -0.30 18.14 1.63
N ASP A 104 -1.27 19.03 1.59
CA ASP A 104 -1.11 20.46 1.44
C ASP A 104 -1.00 21.20 2.78
N ASN A 105 -1.22 20.48 3.91
CA ASN A 105 -1.17 21.04 5.27
C ASN A 105 -0.71 20.00 6.30
N LYS A 106 0.59 19.95 6.55
CA LYS A 106 1.21 19.00 7.52
C LYS A 106 0.63 19.11 8.92
N ASN A 107 0.29 20.33 9.38
CA ASN A 107 -0.24 20.55 10.72
C ASN A 107 -1.64 19.95 10.89
N ARG A 108 -2.49 20.12 9.88
CA ARG A 108 -3.81 19.49 9.85
C ARG A 108 -3.65 17.96 9.86
N THR A 109 -2.88 17.41 8.94
CA THR A 109 -2.70 15.95 8.80
C THR A 109 -2.16 15.34 10.09
N VAL A 110 -1.12 15.90 10.71
CA VAL A 110 -0.56 15.35 11.95
C VAL A 110 -1.56 15.41 13.12
N ALA A 111 -2.40 16.44 13.19
CA ALA A 111 -3.42 16.54 14.22
C ALA A 111 -4.52 15.47 14.04
N GLU A 112 -4.97 15.25 12.80
CA GLU A 112 -5.97 14.25 12.46
C GLU A 112 -5.44 12.83 12.71
N LEU A 113 -4.21 12.51 12.25
CA LEU A 113 -3.57 11.22 12.51
C LEU A 113 -3.38 10.97 14.01
N ARG A 114 -2.91 11.97 14.76
CA ARG A 114 -2.76 11.86 16.23
C ARG A 114 -4.10 11.54 16.90
N HIS A 115 -5.19 12.13 16.44
CA HIS A 115 -6.52 11.85 16.94
C HIS A 115 -6.93 10.39 16.67
N ILE A 116 -6.72 9.89 15.44
CA ILE A 116 -7.00 8.49 15.07
C ILE A 116 -6.21 7.54 15.96
N PHE A 117 -4.88 7.72 16.06
CA PHE A 117 -4.03 6.90 16.91
C PHE A 117 -4.50 6.88 18.37
N SER A 118 -4.73 8.06 18.97
CA SER A 118 -5.13 8.17 20.37
C SER A 118 -6.46 7.49 20.67
N ARG A 119 -7.42 7.59 19.76
CA ARG A 119 -8.76 6.98 19.90
C ARG A 119 -8.72 5.46 19.80
N LEU A 120 -7.81 4.90 19.01
CA LEU A 120 -7.72 3.47 18.73
C LEU A 120 -6.57 2.77 19.46
N GLY A 121 -6.08 3.37 20.56
CA GLY A 121 -5.13 2.75 21.46
C GLY A 121 -3.69 2.72 20.97
N GLY A 122 -3.36 3.55 19.98
CA GLY A 122 -2.01 3.77 19.49
C GLY A 122 -1.46 5.17 19.84
N ARG A 123 -0.29 5.47 19.31
CA ARG A 123 0.36 6.78 19.47
C ARG A 123 1.22 7.11 18.26
N MET A 124 1.28 8.40 17.89
CA MET A 124 2.26 8.88 16.93
C MET A 124 3.68 8.77 17.52
N GLY A 125 4.63 8.36 16.71
CA GLY A 125 6.05 8.34 16.99
C GLY A 125 6.76 9.58 16.44
N GLU A 126 8.02 9.72 16.79
CA GLU A 126 8.92 10.68 16.15
C GLU A 126 9.46 10.12 14.83
N SER A 127 9.96 11.00 13.96
CA SER A 127 10.61 10.57 12.71
C SER A 127 11.80 9.65 12.99
N GLY A 128 11.86 8.50 12.30
CA GLY A 128 12.90 7.48 12.48
C GLY A 128 12.62 6.49 13.61
N SER A 129 11.47 6.60 14.31
CA SER A 129 11.16 5.70 15.44
C SER A 129 10.89 4.25 15.02
N VAL A 130 10.33 4.04 13.83
CA VAL A 130 10.00 2.69 13.29
C VAL A 130 10.50 2.45 11.86
N ALA A 131 10.95 3.48 11.13
CA ALA A 131 11.35 3.37 9.73
C ALA A 131 12.38 2.25 9.48
N TRP A 132 13.30 2.03 10.42
CA TRP A 132 14.34 1.00 10.35
C TRP A 132 13.79 -0.44 10.39
N LEU A 133 12.55 -0.64 10.81
CA LEU A 133 11.86 -1.93 10.80
C LEU A 133 11.32 -2.30 9.42
N PHE A 134 11.30 -1.37 8.47
CA PHE A 134 10.70 -1.55 7.16
C PHE A 134 11.74 -1.42 6.05
N LYS A 135 11.70 -2.33 5.09
CA LYS A 135 12.53 -2.29 3.87
C LYS A 135 11.64 -2.05 2.67
N ARG A 136 12.03 -1.13 1.79
CA ARG A 136 11.31 -0.93 0.53
C ARG A 136 11.60 -2.09 -0.41
N GLN A 137 10.57 -2.87 -0.74
CA GLN A 137 10.65 -4.08 -1.57
C GLN A 137 9.40 -4.20 -2.46
N GLY A 138 9.52 -4.96 -3.54
CA GLY A 138 8.36 -5.46 -4.27
C GLY A 138 7.87 -6.74 -3.63
N TYR A 139 6.55 -6.93 -3.59
CA TYR A 139 5.92 -8.19 -3.27
C TYR A 139 4.93 -8.58 -4.36
N ILE A 140 4.79 -9.89 -4.60
CA ILE A 140 3.84 -10.46 -5.54
C ILE A 140 3.22 -11.66 -4.87
N ASP A 141 1.92 -11.60 -4.61
CA ASP A 141 1.14 -12.65 -3.96
C ASP A 141 0.48 -13.56 -5.00
N ILE A 142 0.61 -14.87 -4.81
CA ILE A 142 0.11 -15.91 -5.71
C ILE A 142 -0.59 -16.97 -4.87
N GLU A 143 -1.84 -17.33 -5.20
CA GLU A 143 -2.56 -18.41 -4.52
C GLU A 143 -1.86 -19.75 -4.76
N LYS A 144 -1.65 -20.55 -3.69
CA LYS A 144 -0.89 -21.82 -3.77
C LYS A 144 -1.53 -22.86 -4.67
N ASP A 145 -2.84 -22.87 -4.78
CA ASP A 145 -3.59 -23.78 -5.65
C ASP A 145 -3.48 -23.44 -7.16
N LYS A 146 -2.91 -22.30 -7.50
CA LYS A 146 -2.75 -21.81 -8.88
C LYS A 146 -1.39 -22.12 -9.50
N VAL A 147 -0.41 -22.54 -8.71
CA VAL A 147 0.95 -22.75 -9.18
C VAL A 147 1.68 -23.83 -8.40
N ASP A 148 2.50 -24.60 -9.10
CA ASP A 148 3.47 -25.49 -8.49
C ASP A 148 4.64 -24.69 -7.87
N GLU A 149 5.04 -25.03 -6.64
CA GLU A 149 6.07 -24.32 -5.89
C GLU A 149 7.42 -24.33 -6.57
N GLU A 150 7.86 -25.51 -7.10
CA GLU A 150 9.16 -25.64 -7.76
C GLU A 150 9.21 -24.79 -9.03
N LYS A 151 8.13 -24.80 -9.81
CA LYS A 151 7.99 -23.98 -11.01
C LYS A 151 7.99 -22.47 -10.67
N LEU A 152 7.29 -22.07 -9.60
CA LEU A 152 7.28 -20.67 -9.16
C LEU A 152 8.68 -20.22 -8.76
N LEU A 153 9.37 -21.02 -7.92
CA LEU A 153 10.75 -20.75 -7.49
C LEU A 153 11.69 -20.58 -8.68
N GLU A 154 11.65 -21.49 -9.63
CA GLU A 154 12.51 -21.42 -10.81
C GLU A 154 12.28 -20.13 -11.61
N ILE A 155 11.03 -19.80 -11.92
CA ILE A 155 10.68 -18.61 -12.72
C ILE A 155 11.04 -17.32 -11.96
N ALA A 156 10.66 -17.22 -10.68
CA ALA A 156 10.85 -16.01 -9.90
C ALA A 156 12.34 -15.72 -9.67
N LEU A 157 13.13 -16.71 -9.24
CA LEU A 157 14.56 -16.53 -8.98
C LEU A 157 15.34 -16.23 -10.25
N ASN A 158 15.04 -16.90 -11.37
CA ASN A 158 15.66 -16.61 -12.66
C ASN A 158 15.35 -15.20 -13.17
N ALA A 159 14.18 -14.65 -12.83
CA ALA A 159 13.79 -13.28 -13.16
C ALA A 159 14.41 -12.23 -12.22
N GLY A 160 14.99 -12.65 -11.10
CA GLY A 160 15.70 -11.79 -10.14
C GLY A 160 14.94 -11.51 -8.85
N ALA A 161 14.01 -12.37 -8.45
CA ALA A 161 13.42 -12.32 -7.11
C ALA A 161 14.49 -12.55 -6.03
N GLU A 162 14.33 -11.88 -4.87
CA GLU A 162 15.21 -12.08 -3.71
C GLU A 162 14.82 -13.34 -2.93
N ASP A 163 13.51 -13.62 -2.84
CA ASP A 163 12.99 -14.74 -2.05
C ASP A 163 11.58 -15.14 -2.50
N VAL A 164 11.18 -16.38 -2.22
CA VAL A 164 9.81 -16.87 -2.34
C VAL A 164 9.42 -17.56 -1.06
N LYS A 165 8.43 -17.04 -0.37
CA LYS A 165 7.96 -17.52 0.93
C LYS A 165 6.59 -18.17 0.81
N ALA A 166 6.43 -19.31 1.44
CA ALA A 166 5.11 -19.90 1.64
C ALA A 166 4.40 -19.18 2.81
N ASP A 167 3.19 -18.70 2.56
CA ASP A 167 2.46 -17.89 3.49
C ASP A 167 0.96 -18.21 3.51
N GLY A 168 0.49 -18.88 4.55
CA GLY A 168 -0.90 -19.30 4.64
C GLY A 168 -1.34 -20.01 3.37
N SER A 169 -2.36 -19.45 2.72
CA SER A 169 -2.90 -19.92 1.42
C SER A 169 -2.12 -19.45 0.19
N ASN A 170 -1.11 -18.56 0.36
CA ASN A 170 -0.40 -17.92 -0.75
C ASN A 170 1.11 -18.21 -0.73
N PHE A 171 1.75 -17.98 -1.86
CA PHE A 171 3.18 -17.70 -1.97
C PHE A 171 3.39 -16.19 -2.08
N GLU A 172 4.39 -15.66 -1.36
CA GLU A 172 4.82 -14.26 -1.45
C GLU A 172 6.20 -14.22 -2.13
N VAL A 173 6.27 -13.67 -3.33
CA VAL A 173 7.53 -13.45 -4.06
C VAL A 173 8.06 -12.06 -3.70
N ILE A 174 9.27 -11.99 -3.16
CA ILE A 174 9.93 -10.75 -2.71
C ILE A 174 10.99 -10.33 -3.73
N THR A 175 11.00 -9.05 -4.05
CA THR A 175 11.95 -8.47 -5.00
C THR A 175 12.57 -7.17 -4.47
N THR A 176 13.69 -6.73 -5.05
CA THR A 176 14.03 -5.31 -4.95
C THR A 176 13.05 -4.48 -5.79
N PRO A 177 12.87 -3.17 -5.48
CA PRO A 177 12.02 -2.30 -6.29
C PRO A 177 12.40 -2.27 -7.78
N GLU A 178 13.70 -2.38 -8.07
CA GLU A 178 14.25 -2.33 -9.44
C GLU A 178 13.94 -3.61 -10.24
N LYS A 179 13.80 -4.75 -9.56
CA LYS A 179 13.53 -6.05 -10.19
C LYS A 179 12.03 -6.39 -10.25
N TYR A 180 11.22 -5.66 -9.53
CA TYR A 180 9.77 -5.93 -9.39
C TYR A 180 9.07 -6.11 -10.75
N GLU A 181 9.22 -5.16 -11.67
CA GLU A 181 8.55 -5.23 -12.98
C GLU A 181 9.02 -6.42 -13.81
N ALA A 182 10.32 -6.73 -13.77
CA ALA A 182 10.89 -7.87 -14.52
C ALA A 182 10.35 -9.20 -14.00
N VAL A 183 10.27 -9.37 -12.67
CA VAL A 183 9.72 -10.57 -12.04
C VAL A 183 8.23 -10.69 -12.33
N LEU A 184 7.46 -9.61 -12.16
CA LEU A 184 6.03 -9.57 -12.42
C LEU A 184 5.71 -9.96 -13.88
N GLU A 185 6.46 -9.44 -14.83
CA GLU A 185 6.29 -9.76 -16.25
C GLU A 185 6.66 -11.23 -16.55
N ALA A 186 7.74 -11.74 -15.97
CA ALA A 186 8.12 -13.15 -16.15
C ALA A 186 7.04 -14.11 -15.62
N LEU A 187 6.43 -13.80 -14.47
CA LEU A 187 5.33 -14.59 -13.91
C LEU A 187 4.10 -14.57 -14.84
N LYS A 188 3.71 -13.39 -15.36
CA LYS A 188 2.60 -13.25 -16.30
C LYS A 188 2.84 -13.99 -17.62
N GLN A 189 4.04 -13.92 -18.17
CA GLN A 189 4.41 -14.64 -19.41
C GLN A 189 4.34 -16.16 -19.25
N ASN A 190 4.53 -16.66 -18.03
CA ASN A 190 4.35 -18.07 -17.70
C ASN A 190 2.92 -18.44 -17.27
N ASN A 191 1.94 -17.53 -17.50
CA ASN A 191 0.53 -17.69 -17.16
C ASN A 191 0.27 -17.95 -15.67
N ILE A 192 1.09 -17.38 -14.79
CA ILE A 192 0.85 -17.43 -13.35
C ILE A 192 -0.11 -16.29 -12.98
N GLU A 193 -1.21 -16.66 -12.34
CA GLU A 193 -2.22 -15.71 -11.87
C GLU A 193 -1.71 -14.98 -10.64
N ILE A 194 -1.73 -13.64 -10.67
CA ILE A 194 -1.28 -12.77 -9.59
C ILE A 194 -2.51 -12.36 -8.78
N ALA A 195 -2.51 -12.66 -7.48
CA ALA A 195 -3.58 -12.27 -6.56
C ALA A 195 -3.47 -10.79 -6.16
N ASP A 196 -2.26 -10.35 -5.80
CA ASP A 196 -1.92 -8.95 -5.50
C ASP A 196 -0.43 -8.69 -5.76
N SER A 197 -0.07 -7.47 -6.05
CA SER A 197 1.34 -7.09 -6.22
C SER A 197 1.57 -5.59 -6.11
N ASN A 198 2.62 -5.19 -5.40
CA ASN A 198 2.99 -3.78 -5.29
C ASN A 198 4.47 -3.63 -4.88
N VAL A 199 4.95 -2.39 -4.96
CA VAL A 199 6.22 -1.97 -4.33
C VAL A 199 5.87 -1.12 -3.11
N GLY A 200 6.28 -1.57 -1.93
CA GLY A 200 5.94 -0.94 -0.66
C GLY A 200 7.02 -1.12 0.40
N TYR A 201 6.69 -0.74 1.62
CA TYR A 201 7.56 -0.90 2.79
C TYR A 201 7.15 -2.17 3.55
N LEU A 202 7.92 -3.23 3.41
CA LEU A 202 7.67 -4.52 4.07
C LEU A 202 8.39 -4.58 5.42
N PRO A 203 7.72 -5.04 6.47
CA PRO A 203 8.33 -5.19 7.79
C PRO A 203 9.34 -6.34 7.81
N GLN A 204 10.44 -6.14 8.54
CA GLN A 204 11.49 -7.15 8.72
C GLN A 204 11.26 -8.01 9.96
N THR A 205 10.42 -7.55 10.88
CA THR A 205 10.03 -8.27 12.11
C THR A 205 8.55 -8.09 12.35
N TYR A 206 7.91 -9.05 13.02
CA TYR A 206 6.47 -9.08 13.22
C TYR A 206 6.10 -9.11 14.70
N VAL A 207 4.96 -8.53 15.05
CA VAL A 207 4.32 -8.56 16.35
C VAL A 207 3.04 -9.38 16.25
N LYS A 208 3.01 -10.54 16.91
CA LYS A 208 1.80 -11.37 16.93
C LYS A 208 0.72 -10.69 17.78
N LEU A 209 -0.48 -10.56 17.22
CA LEU A 209 -1.65 -10.03 17.89
C LEU A 209 -2.81 -11.01 17.81
N GLU A 210 -3.62 -11.03 18.88
CA GLU A 210 -4.80 -11.87 18.99
C GLU A 210 -5.94 -11.10 19.69
N GLY A 211 -7.18 -11.49 19.43
CA GLY A 211 -8.37 -11.01 20.10
C GLY A 211 -8.56 -9.48 20.02
N LYS A 212 -8.81 -8.85 21.16
CA LYS A 212 -9.12 -7.42 21.21
C LYS A 212 -8.02 -6.50 20.66
N GLN A 213 -6.75 -6.87 20.87
CA GLN A 213 -5.64 -6.08 20.33
C GLN A 213 -5.55 -6.19 18.80
N ALA A 214 -5.80 -7.38 18.25
CA ALA A 214 -5.87 -7.59 16.82
C ALA A 214 -7.00 -6.74 16.20
N GLU A 215 -8.21 -6.80 16.77
CA GLU A 215 -9.36 -5.99 16.31
C GLU A 215 -9.06 -4.48 16.36
N GLN A 216 -8.50 -3.98 17.46
CA GLN A 216 -8.15 -2.56 17.58
C GLN A 216 -7.08 -2.14 16.58
N CYS A 217 -6.08 -3.01 16.33
CA CYS A 217 -5.04 -2.74 15.35
C CYS A 217 -5.60 -2.70 13.92
N LEU A 218 -6.46 -3.63 13.54
CA LEU A 218 -7.11 -3.65 12.23
C LEU A 218 -7.97 -2.41 12.00
N ARG A 219 -8.74 -1.98 13.01
CA ARG A 219 -9.51 -0.72 12.94
C ARG A 219 -8.61 0.50 12.79
N LEU A 220 -7.48 0.52 13.51
CA LEU A 220 -6.52 1.62 13.41
C LEU A 220 -5.95 1.70 11.99
N VAL A 221 -5.48 0.58 11.44
CA VAL A 221 -4.95 0.53 10.07
C VAL A 221 -6.00 0.94 9.05
N GLU A 222 -7.24 0.44 9.19
CA GLU A 222 -8.34 0.79 8.29
C GLU A 222 -8.63 2.29 8.28
N GLU A 223 -8.72 2.94 9.46
CA GLU A 223 -8.97 4.38 9.53
C GLU A 223 -7.79 5.22 9.01
N LEU A 224 -6.55 4.76 9.24
CA LEU A 224 -5.37 5.40 8.68
C LEU A 224 -5.35 5.28 7.14
N GLU A 225 -5.67 4.11 6.60
CA GLU A 225 -5.81 3.90 5.16
C GLU A 225 -6.97 4.71 4.56
N ASP A 226 -8.01 4.96 5.32
CA ASP A 226 -9.17 5.73 4.89
C ASP A 226 -8.95 7.24 4.93
N HIS A 227 -7.86 7.71 5.54
CA HIS A 227 -7.53 9.13 5.60
C HIS A 227 -7.13 9.67 4.22
N ASP A 228 -7.69 10.82 3.82
CA ASP A 228 -7.52 11.38 2.47
C ASP A 228 -6.08 11.74 2.12
N ASP A 229 -5.27 12.14 3.10
CA ASP A 229 -3.88 12.52 2.89
C ASP A 229 -2.94 11.31 2.88
N VAL A 230 -3.31 10.18 3.53
CA VAL A 230 -2.49 8.98 3.61
C VAL A 230 -2.54 8.21 2.30
N GLN A 231 -1.38 7.91 1.73
CA GLN A 231 -1.25 7.13 0.50
C GLN A 231 -1.06 5.64 0.79
N THR A 232 -0.11 5.34 1.68
CA THR A 232 0.19 3.97 2.08
C THR A 232 0.31 3.86 3.59
N VAL A 233 -0.11 2.72 4.12
CA VAL A 233 0.12 2.31 5.50
C VAL A 233 0.86 0.99 5.46
N SER A 234 1.96 0.86 6.21
CA SER A 234 2.67 -0.39 6.43
C SER A 234 2.72 -0.66 7.92
N ALA A 235 2.40 -1.88 8.31
CA ALA A 235 2.36 -2.26 9.72
C ALA A 235 2.97 -3.65 9.91
N ASN A 236 3.62 -3.86 11.06
CA ASN A 236 4.33 -5.11 11.33
C ASN A 236 3.53 -6.09 12.21
N PHE A 237 2.20 -6.01 12.17
CA PHE A 237 1.38 -7.01 12.88
C PHE A 237 1.39 -8.36 12.16
N ASP A 238 1.25 -9.42 12.94
CA ASP A 238 0.93 -10.77 12.50
C ASP A 238 -0.37 -11.20 13.18
N ILE A 239 -1.44 -11.35 12.41
CA ILE A 239 -2.79 -11.72 12.85
C ILE A 239 -3.24 -12.91 12.02
N ASP A 240 -3.87 -13.90 12.64
CA ASP A 240 -4.36 -15.07 11.96
C ASP A 240 -5.45 -14.74 10.94
N GLU A 241 -5.42 -15.41 9.77
CA GLU A 241 -6.36 -15.17 8.66
C GLU A 241 -7.82 -15.24 9.08
N GLU A 242 -8.16 -16.17 9.97
CA GLU A 242 -9.51 -16.32 10.50
C GLU A 242 -9.97 -15.08 11.31
N GLU A 243 -9.06 -14.46 12.08
CA GLU A 243 -9.40 -13.24 12.82
C GLU A 243 -9.58 -12.04 11.88
N ILE A 244 -8.73 -11.91 10.85
CA ILE A 244 -8.87 -10.88 9.82
C ILE A 244 -10.20 -11.07 9.07
N ALA A 245 -10.54 -12.31 8.70
CA ALA A 245 -11.78 -12.61 8.00
C ALA A 245 -13.03 -12.30 8.86
N ARG A 246 -13.01 -12.62 10.16
CA ARG A 246 -14.08 -12.28 11.10
C ARG A 246 -14.26 -10.77 11.22
N PHE A 247 -13.18 -10.02 11.37
CA PHE A 247 -13.22 -8.56 11.42
C PHE A 247 -13.83 -7.97 10.13
N SER A 248 -13.36 -8.43 8.98
CA SER A 248 -13.88 -8.00 7.69
C SER A 248 -15.34 -8.39 7.46
N ALA A 249 -15.85 -9.43 8.12
CA ALA A 249 -17.26 -9.84 8.02
C ALA A 249 -18.18 -9.01 8.92
N ALA A 250 -17.67 -8.40 9.98
CA ALA A 250 -18.45 -7.64 10.96
C ALA A 250 -18.57 -6.14 10.63
N GLY A 251 -17.75 -5.59 9.75
CA GLY A 251 -17.76 -4.19 9.27
C GLY A 251 -18.35 -4.08 7.86
#